data_003ff0d5f515696800c603c690c85bd8
#
_entry.id   003ff0d5f515696800c603c690c85bd8
#
_cell.length_a   1.000
_cell.length_b   1.000
_cell.length_c   1.000
_cell.angle_alpha   90.00
_cell.angle_beta   90.00
_cell.angle_gamma   90.00
#
_symmetry.space_group_name_H-M   'P 1'
#
loop_
_entity.id
_entity.type
_entity.pdbx_description
1 polymer ?
#
loop_
_entity_poly.entity_id
_entity_poly.type
_entity_poly.pdbx_seq_one_letter_code
_entity_poly.pdbx_strand_id
1 'polypeptide(L)'
;MNKIFTFFLILSLTVSCRAQNIPTKAEIVEYYGFEQKSIKTNNEKIVFYTYQKGKQPKTKLIVYLQGSDPSPQFSYRIKDDKIQKLCWLNGEFNTLSEEYLYVVIEKIGFEGIINEDDIPKPKIYQEKNSLKNRVTRANSVIEYLTVNTISEKVIVYGHSEGAPVAAKLATVNDKITHLGFWAGNALPDFYDFILENRIEYYKGSISDSVAQSRIDKNIDGFKEIVKDSLNTKGNGYTNLRWWSYSEPPINNLLKIDIPIYVQVASLDKSAPIESSYLIPLEFARLKKSNLTYNVCVGCDHGFSIASQNGKVERKWKQIFENFIKWTEKNAP
;
A
#
# COMPACT_ATOMS: atom_id res chain seq x y z
N MET A 1 -3.28 -25.64 -81.77
CA MET A 1 -2.76 -24.59 -80.81
C MET A 1 -3.81 -24.43 -79.70
N ASN A 2 -3.65 -25.20 -78.62
CA ASN A 2 -4.53 -25.10 -77.44
C ASN A 2 -3.91 -24.14 -76.43
N LYS A 3 -4.61 -23.04 -76.13
CA LYS A 3 -4.25 -22.11 -75.04
C LYS A 3 -4.90 -22.60 -73.75
N ILE A 4 -4.05 -23.04 -72.78
CA ILE A 4 -4.47 -23.36 -71.44
C ILE A 4 -4.46 -22.01 -70.64
N PHE A 5 -5.66 -21.59 -70.18
CA PHE A 5 -5.80 -20.46 -69.24
C PHE A 5 -5.71 -21.00 -67.82
N THR A 6 -4.61 -20.70 -67.15
CA THR A 6 -4.45 -21.00 -65.73
C THR A 6 -5.06 -19.88 -64.90
N PHE A 7 -6.16 -20.20 -64.22
CA PHE A 7 -6.82 -19.28 -63.26
C PHE A 7 -6.05 -19.34 -61.91
N PHE A 8 -5.35 -18.27 -61.55
CA PHE A 8 -4.81 -18.11 -60.22
C PHE A 8 -5.91 -17.60 -59.28
N LEU A 9 -6.37 -18.46 -58.36
CA LEU A 9 -7.27 -18.10 -57.26
C LEU A 9 -6.41 -17.49 -56.14
N ILE A 10 -6.43 -16.16 -56.03
CA ILE A 10 -5.83 -15.46 -54.90
C ILE A 10 -6.79 -15.57 -53.72
N LEU A 11 -6.47 -16.46 -52.77
CA LEU A 11 -7.16 -16.57 -51.49
C LEU A 11 -6.66 -15.42 -50.58
N SER A 12 -7.42 -14.33 -50.53
CA SER A 12 -7.16 -13.25 -49.54
C SER A 12 -7.56 -13.74 -48.16
N LEU A 13 -6.61 -14.19 -47.38
CA LEU A 13 -6.76 -14.40 -45.93
C LEU A 13 -6.93 -13.02 -45.27
N THR A 14 -8.16 -12.59 -45.08
CA THR A 14 -8.46 -11.49 -44.19
C THR A 14 -8.20 -11.94 -42.75
N VAL A 15 -7.01 -11.67 -42.23
CA VAL A 15 -6.73 -11.74 -40.79
C VAL A 15 -7.59 -10.65 -40.14
N SER A 16 -8.73 -11.05 -39.60
CA SER A 16 -9.58 -10.17 -38.79
C SER A 16 -8.83 -9.93 -37.47
N CYS A 17 -8.01 -8.90 -37.46
CA CYS A 17 -7.47 -8.37 -36.21
C CYS A 17 -8.67 -7.83 -35.43
N ARG A 18 -9.24 -8.63 -34.52
CA ARG A 18 -10.17 -8.11 -33.50
C ARG A 18 -9.39 -7.15 -32.63
N ALA A 19 -9.57 -5.85 -32.88
CA ALA A 19 -9.12 -4.83 -31.94
C ALA A 19 -9.75 -5.16 -30.58
N GLN A 20 -8.95 -5.56 -29.62
CA GLN A 20 -9.43 -5.76 -28.25
C GLN A 20 -9.87 -4.38 -27.73
N ASN A 21 -11.11 -4.26 -27.28
CA ASN A 21 -11.57 -3.03 -26.62
C ASN A 21 -10.80 -2.84 -25.33
N ILE A 22 -9.82 -1.95 -25.35
CA ILE A 22 -9.05 -1.55 -24.16
C ILE A 22 -10.01 -0.87 -23.18
N PRO A 23 -10.15 -1.38 -21.95
CA PRO A 23 -11.07 -0.80 -20.99
C PRO A 23 -10.58 0.59 -20.53
N THR A 24 -11.51 1.48 -20.30
CA THR A 24 -11.24 2.76 -19.63
C THR A 24 -10.98 2.55 -18.15
N LYS A 25 -10.37 3.55 -17.47
CA LYS A 25 -10.18 3.54 -16.01
C LYS A 25 -11.52 3.36 -15.28
N ALA A 26 -12.56 4.03 -15.72
CA ALA A 26 -13.90 3.93 -15.12
C ALA A 26 -14.45 2.50 -15.20
N GLU A 27 -14.35 1.83 -16.35
CA GLU A 27 -14.81 0.45 -16.53
C GLU A 27 -14.01 -0.56 -15.68
N ILE A 28 -12.73 -0.28 -15.38
CA ILE A 28 -11.94 -1.13 -14.49
C ILE A 28 -12.39 -0.92 -13.05
N VAL A 29 -12.54 0.32 -12.62
CA VAL A 29 -12.97 0.70 -11.27
C VAL A 29 -14.36 0.12 -10.96
N GLU A 30 -15.31 0.30 -11.86
CA GLU A 30 -16.67 -0.22 -11.76
C GLU A 30 -16.72 -1.75 -11.74
N TYR A 31 -15.87 -2.42 -12.51
CA TYR A 31 -15.77 -3.89 -12.53
C TYR A 31 -15.49 -4.47 -11.14
N TYR A 32 -14.72 -3.75 -10.31
CA TYR A 32 -14.45 -4.14 -8.92
C TYR A 32 -15.47 -3.57 -7.91
N GLY A 33 -16.51 -2.88 -8.38
CA GLY A 33 -17.56 -2.31 -7.54
C GLY A 33 -17.19 -1.00 -6.86
N PHE A 34 -16.11 -0.33 -7.33
CA PHE A 34 -15.70 0.96 -6.82
C PHE A 34 -16.27 2.12 -7.65
N GLU A 35 -16.35 3.28 -7.02
CA GLU A 35 -16.64 4.56 -7.65
C GLU A 35 -15.41 5.47 -7.54
N GLN A 36 -14.99 6.06 -8.66
CA GLN A 36 -13.90 7.04 -8.67
C GLN A 36 -14.43 8.42 -8.30
N LYS A 37 -13.81 9.03 -7.31
CA LYS A 37 -14.10 10.39 -6.85
C LYS A 37 -12.86 11.27 -6.90
N SER A 38 -13.04 12.57 -6.83
CA SER A 38 -11.92 13.50 -6.68
C SER A 38 -12.32 14.76 -5.93
N ILE A 39 -11.36 15.32 -5.20
CA ILE A 39 -11.44 16.63 -4.59
C ILE A 39 -10.33 17.54 -5.11
N LYS A 40 -10.56 18.84 -5.09
CA LYS A 40 -9.54 19.85 -5.37
C LYS A 40 -9.15 20.51 -4.06
N THR A 41 -7.86 20.53 -3.76
CA THR A 41 -7.27 21.25 -2.64
C THR A 41 -6.19 22.17 -3.20
N ASN A 42 -5.92 23.31 -2.59
CA ASN A 42 -4.81 24.27 -2.85
C ASN A 42 -3.84 23.93 -4.01
N ASN A 43 -4.31 23.76 -5.24
CA ASN A 43 -3.59 23.44 -6.48
C ASN A 43 -3.36 21.95 -6.79
N GLU A 44 -3.99 21.04 -6.08
CA GLU A 44 -3.88 19.60 -6.37
C GLU A 44 -5.27 18.96 -6.52
N LYS A 45 -5.42 18.09 -7.54
CA LYS A 45 -6.54 17.17 -7.66
C LYS A 45 -6.16 15.85 -6.98
N ILE A 46 -6.93 15.46 -5.95
CA ILE A 46 -6.75 14.18 -5.27
C ILE A 46 -7.83 13.23 -5.77
N VAL A 47 -7.42 12.15 -6.42
CA VAL A 47 -8.32 11.07 -6.83
C VAL A 47 -8.32 9.99 -5.75
N PHE A 48 -9.51 9.48 -5.47
CA PHE A 48 -9.70 8.38 -4.55
C PHE A 48 -10.87 7.51 -5.02
N TYR A 49 -10.93 6.30 -4.52
CA TYR A 49 -11.93 5.31 -4.87
C TYR A 49 -12.72 4.92 -3.64
N THR A 50 -14.04 4.82 -3.80
CA THR A 50 -14.94 4.42 -2.72
C THR A 50 -15.66 3.12 -3.08
N TYR A 51 -15.75 2.23 -2.10
CA TYR A 51 -16.55 1.03 -2.18
C TYR A 51 -17.58 1.01 -1.05
N GLN A 52 -18.81 0.64 -1.37
CA GLN A 52 -19.88 0.49 -0.38
C GLN A 52 -20.83 -0.64 -0.78
N LYS A 53 -21.28 -1.41 0.21
CA LYS A 53 -22.41 -2.32 0.03
C LYS A 53 -23.72 -1.59 0.23
N GLY A 54 -24.74 -1.99 -0.56
CA GLY A 54 -26.09 -1.50 -0.37
C GLY A 54 -26.24 0.02 -0.51
N LYS A 55 -27.42 0.52 -0.16
CA LYS A 55 -27.80 1.94 -0.29
C LYS A 55 -28.00 2.63 1.06
N GLN A 56 -27.76 1.92 2.17
CA GLN A 56 -27.92 2.49 3.50
C GLN A 56 -26.92 3.64 3.75
N PRO A 57 -27.27 4.63 4.57
CA PRO A 57 -26.34 5.67 5.00
C PRO A 57 -25.07 5.06 5.60
N LYS A 58 -23.90 5.63 5.27
CA LYS A 58 -22.62 5.16 5.77
C LYS A 58 -22.24 5.98 7.00
N THR A 59 -22.06 5.29 8.12
CA THR A 59 -21.69 5.91 9.40
C THR A 59 -20.26 5.63 9.79
N LYS A 60 -19.61 4.65 9.16
CA LYS A 60 -18.24 4.24 9.42
C LYS A 60 -17.37 4.36 8.19
N LEU A 61 -16.22 5.01 8.34
CA LEU A 61 -15.22 5.19 7.28
C LEU A 61 -14.02 4.28 7.54
N ILE A 62 -13.58 3.57 6.50
CA ILE A 62 -12.30 2.86 6.50
C ILE A 62 -11.45 3.41 5.38
N VAL A 63 -10.25 3.87 5.71
CA VAL A 63 -9.25 4.36 4.76
C VAL A 63 -8.05 3.43 4.76
N TYR A 64 -7.77 2.86 3.59
CA TYR A 64 -6.58 2.05 3.35
C TYR A 64 -5.45 2.89 2.77
N LEU A 65 -4.27 2.78 3.36
CA LEU A 65 -3.04 3.42 2.90
C LEU A 65 -2.08 2.34 2.38
N GLN A 66 -1.84 2.38 1.06
CA GLN A 66 -1.06 1.36 0.35
C GLN A 66 0.42 1.44 0.70
N GLY A 67 1.15 0.34 0.45
CA GLY A 67 2.61 0.25 0.51
C GLY A 67 3.33 1.12 -0.53
N SER A 68 4.62 0.87 -0.71
CA SER A 68 5.52 1.72 -1.54
C SER A 68 5.38 1.52 -3.04
N ASP A 69 4.77 0.42 -3.50
CA ASP A 69 4.73 0.10 -4.93
C ASP A 69 4.24 1.29 -5.78
N PRO A 70 5.05 1.79 -6.74
CA PRO A 70 4.72 2.92 -7.60
C PRO A 70 3.83 2.48 -8.78
N SER A 71 2.64 2.02 -8.49
CA SER A 71 1.64 1.56 -9.45
C SER A 71 0.26 2.18 -9.19
N PRO A 72 -0.60 2.29 -10.21
CA PRO A 72 -1.98 2.72 -10.04
C PRO A 72 -2.78 1.66 -9.28
N GLN A 73 -3.76 2.09 -8.49
CA GLN A 73 -4.61 1.19 -7.73
C GLN A 73 -5.45 0.26 -8.62
N PHE A 74 -5.89 0.76 -9.77
CA PHE A 74 -6.65 0.02 -10.78
C PHE A 74 -5.95 0.14 -12.13
N SER A 75 -5.71 -0.99 -12.77
CA SER A 75 -5.01 -1.07 -14.05
C SER A 75 -5.52 -2.25 -14.88
N TYR A 76 -4.96 -2.44 -16.05
CA TYR A 76 -5.06 -3.69 -16.81
C TYR A 76 -3.68 -4.09 -17.32
N ARG A 77 -3.54 -5.33 -17.68
CA ARG A 77 -2.41 -5.86 -18.46
C ARG A 77 -2.92 -6.76 -19.57
N ILE A 78 -2.09 -6.94 -20.59
CA ILE A 78 -2.35 -7.91 -21.66
C ILE A 78 -1.48 -9.13 -21.37
N LYS A 79 -2.12 -10.30 -21.19
CA LYS A 79 -1.44 -11.57 -20.99
C LYS A 79 -2.11 -12.63 -21.85
N ASP A 80 -1.31 -13.36 -22.65
CA ASP A 80 -1.80 -14.38 -23.57
C ASP A 80 -2.94 -13.85 -24.49
N ASP A 81 -2.74 -12.66 -25.09
CA ASP A 81 -3.70 -11.93 -25.92
C ASP A 81 -5.06 -11.67 -25.23
N LYS A 82 -5.10 -11.67 -23.90
CA LYS A 82 -6.30 -11.37 -23.11
C LYS A 82 -6.06 -10.19 -22.19
N ILE A 83 -7.03 -9.29 -22.14
CA ILE A 83 -7.04 -8.19 -21.20
C ILE A 83 -7.43 -8.72 -19.81
N GLN A 84 -6.56 -8.51 -18.84
CA GLN A 84 -6.81 -8.78 -17.43
C GLN A 84 -6.95 -7.46 -16.68
N LYS A 85 -8.14 -7.20 -16.15
CA LYS A 85 -8.36 -6.08 -15.23
C LYS A 85 -7.70 -6.37 -13.89
N LEU A 86 -7.07 -5.39 -13.29
CA LEU A 86 -6.28 -5.53 -12.06
C LEU A 86 -6.75 -4.55 -10.99
N CYS A 87 -6.78 -5.02 -9.77
CA CYS A 87 -7.01 -4.23 -8.57
C CYS A 87 -5.99 -4.67 -7.51
N TRP A 88 -5.20 -3.74 -7.02
CA TRP A 88 -4.14 -4.00 -6.03
C TRP A 88 -4.65 -4.02 -4.58
N LEU A 89 -5.90 -4.45 -4.39
CA LEU A 89 -6.52 -4.75 -3.10
C LEU A 89 -6.70 -6.26 -2.96
N ASN A 90 -6.64 -6.75 -1.74
CA ASN A 90 -6.77 -8.19 -1.46
C ASN A 90 -8.24 -8.65 -1.32
N GLY A 91 -9.21 -7.81 -1.72
CA GLY A 91 -10.64 -8.12 -1.68
C GLY A 91 -11.25 -8.10 -0.28
N GLU A 92 -10.53 -7.60 0.71
CA GLU A 92 -10.97 -7.47 2.10
C GLU A 92 -12.25 -6.62 2.23
N PHE A 93 -12.39 -5.58 1.42
CA PHE A 93 -13.55 -4.69 1.41
C PHE A 93 -14.87 -5.43 1.20
N ASN A 94 -14.86 -6.60 0.55
CA ASN A 94 -16.04 -7.42 0.33
C ASN A 94 -16.63 -8.03 1.62
N THR A 95 -15.89 -8.01 2.72
CA THR A 95 -16.35 -8.56 4.01
C THR A 95 -17.08 -7.54 4.87
N LEU A 96 -17.01 -6.26 4.52
CA LEU A 96 -17.62 -5.17 5.27
C LEU A 96 -19.16 -5.23 5.22
N SER A 97 -19.79 -4.80 6.30
CA SER A 97 -21.25 -4.58 6.35
C SER A 97 -21.66 -3.29 5.64
N GLU A 98 -22.97 -3.06 5.49
CA GLU A 98 -23.50 -1.94 4.70
C GLU A 98 -23.24 -0.56 5.31
N GLU A 99 -22.91 -0.48 6.58
CA GLU A 99 -22.63 0.78 7.29
C GLU A 99 -21.26 1.38 6.98
N TYR A 100 -20.36 0.60 6.33
CA TYR A 100 -19.01 1.02 6.03
C TYR A 100 -18.88 1.66 4.65
N LEU A 101 -18.13 2.77 4.59
CA LEU A 101 -17.53 3.30 3.38
C LEU A 101 -16.05 2.94 3.36
N TYR A 102 -15.62 2.12 2.41
CA TYR A 102 -14.21 1.78 2.21
C TYR A 102 -13.59 2.72 1.20
N VAL A 103 -12.41 3.25 1.51
CA VAL A 103 -11.72 4.26 0.71
C VAL A 103 -10.27 3.90 0.49
N VAL A 104 -9.82 4.04 -0.74
CA VAL A 104 -8.41 4.00 -1.11
C VAL A 104 -8.05 5.22 -1.94
N ILE A 105 -6.89 5.82 -1.65
CA ILE A 105 -6.47 7.07 -2.28
C ILE A 105 -5.42 6.75 -3.35
N GLU A 106 -5.64 7.23 -4.58
CA GLU A 106 -4.67 7.02 -5.65
C GLU A 106 -3.37 7.77 -5.35
N LYS A 107 -2.24 7.17 -5.67
CA LYS A 107 -0.94 7.84 -5.56
C LYS A 107 -0.85 8.95 -6.60
N ILE A 108 -0.20 10.04 -6.23
CA ILE A 108 -0.03 11.20 -7.11
C ILE A 108 0.65 10.81 -8.42
N GLY A 109 0.08 11.23 -9.54
CA GLY A 109 0.60 10.97 -10.88
C GLY A 109 0.11 9.66 -11.51
N PHE A 110 -0.63 8.80 -10.76
CA PHE A 110 -1.17 7.55 -11.28
C PHE A 110 -2.66 7.62 -11.62
N GLU A 111 -3.26 8.79 -11.50
CA GLU A 111 -4.70 8.98 -11.67
C GLU A 111 -5.21 8.61 -13.07
N GLY A 112 -4.40 8.84 -14.09
CA GLY A 112 -4.74 8.55 -15.50
C GLY A 112 -4.11 7.27 -16.07
N ILE A 113 -3.18 6.65 -15.35
CA ILE A 113 -2.44 5.48 -15.85
C ILE A 113 -3.27 4.22 -15.66
N ILE A 114 -3.42 3.43 -16.72
CA ILE A 114 -4.28 2.24 -16.73
C ILE A 114 -3.58 0.97 -17.21
N ASN A 115 -2.61 1.05 -18.15
CA ASN A 115 -1.86 -0.13 -18.57
C ASN A 115 -0.68 -0.38 -17.63
N GLU A 116 -0.63 -1.57 -17.01
CA GLU A 116 0.44 -1.92 -16.06
C GLU A 116 1.80 -2.09 -16.75
N ASP A 117 1.82 -2.62 -17.97
CA ASP A 117 3.07 -2.89 -18.69
C ASP A 117 3.79 -1.61 -19.15
N ASP A 118 3.03 -0.50 -19.29
CA ASP A 118 3.52 0.80 -19.76
C ASP A 118 3.61 1.84 -18.64
N ILE A 119 3.71 1.43 -17.38
CA ILE A 119 3.74 2.39 -16.25
C ILE A 119 5.11 3.06 -16.16
N PRO A 120 5.29 4.26 -16.76
CA PRO A 120 6.43 5.10 -16.43
C PRO A 120 6.23 5.58 -15.00
N LYS A 121 7.31 5.72 -14.23
CA LYS A 121 7.21 6.41 -12.94
C LYS A 121 6.98 7.89 -13.21
N PRO A 122 5.78 8.44 -12.94
CA PRO A 122 5.46 9.82 -13.29
C PRO A 122 6.43 10.78 -12.61
N LYS A 123 6.88 11.81 -13.33
CA LYS A 123 7.78 12.81 -12.76
C LYS A 123 7.20 13.44 -11.50
N ILE A 124 5.90 13.76 -11.52
CA ILE A 124 5.21 14.32 -10.36
C ILE A 124 5.20 13.37 -9.16
N TYR A 125 5.16 12.04 -9.37
CA TYR A 125 5.30 11.06 -8.29
C TYR A 125 6.69 11.17 -7.66
N GLN A 126 7.75 11.20 -8.45
CA GLN A 126 9.11 11.33 -7.94
C GLN A 126 9.33 12.65 -7.17
N GLU A 127 8.77 13.74 -7.68
CA GLU A 127 8.88 15.07 -7.07
C GLU A 127 8.11 15.23 -5.77
N LYS A 128 7.03 14.47 -5.57
CA LYS A 128 6.11 14.64 -4.44
C LYS A 128 5.91 13.42 -3.57
N ASN A 129 6.52 12.26 -3.91
CA ASN A 129 6.42 11.07 -3.06
C ASN A 129 7.16 11.28 -1.74
N SER A 130 6.44 11.70 -0.72
CA SER A 130 6.93 11.94 0.63
C SER A 130 5.87 11.59 1.66
N LEU A 131 6.29 11.28 2.87
CA LEU A 131 5.39 11.04 4.01
C LEU A 131 4.40 12.21 4.18
N LYS A 132 4.91 13.45 4.15
CA LYS A 132 4.08 14.66 4.27
C LYS A 132 3.01 14.74 3.17
N ASN A 133 3.36 14.49 1.91
CA ASN A 133 2.39 14.56 0.80
C ASN A 133 1.30 13.49 0.97
N ARG A 134 1.67 12.24 1.26
CA ARG A 134 0.71 11.16 1.47
C ARG A 134 -0.22 11.43 2.64
N VAL A 135 0.31 11.91 3.77
CA VAL A 135 -0.48 12.33 4.94
C VAL A 135 -1.45 13.46 4.58
N THR A 136 -0.97 14.52 3.92
CA THR A 136 -1.81 15.66 3.52
C THR A 136 -2.95 15.23 2.61
N ARG A 137 -2.69 14.39 1.61
CA ARG A 137 -3.71 13.86 0.70
C ARG A 137 -4.75 13.04 1.44
N ALA A 138 -4.32 12.12 2.31
CA ALA A 138 -5.21 11.28 3.09
C ALA A 138 -6.06 12.12 4.07
N ASN A 139 -5.44 13.08 4.74
CA ASN A 139 -6.15 14.01 5.62
C ASN A 139 -7.25 14.77 4.88
N SER A 140 -6.94 15.32 3.70
CA SER A 140 -7.91 16.06 2.89
C SER A 140 -9.11 15.22 2.48
N VAL A 141 -8.91 13.94 2.15
CA VAL A 141 -9.99 13.02 1.79
C VAL A 141 -10.85 12.69 3.01
N ILE A 142 -10.24 12.43 4.18
CA ILE A 142 -10.98 12.17 5.43
C ILE A 142 -11.82 13.39 5.80
N GLU A 143 -11.24 14.59 5.79
CA GLU A 143 -11.95 15.84 6.08
C GLU A 143 -13.16 16.01 5.16
N TYR A 144 -12.99 15.81 3.85
CA TYR A 144 -14.07 15.91 2.88
C TYR A 144 -15.20 14.91 3.16
N LEU A 145 -14.88 13.65 3.47
CA LEU A 145 -15.88 12.60 3.67
C LEU A 145 -16.60 12.71 5.01
N THR A 146 -15.96 13.25 6.03
CA THR A 146 -16.51 13.34 7.38
C THR A 146 -17.40 14.56 7.61
N VAL A 147 -17.32 15.58 6.76
CA VAL A 147 -18.16 16.80 6.90
C VAL A 147 -19.66 16.50 6.78
N ASN A 148 -20.05 15.51 5.95
CA ASN A 148 -21.45 15.37 5.54
C ASN A 148 -22.11 14.02 5.86
N THR A 149 -21.37 12.98 6.24
CA THR A 149 -21.96 11.62 6.27
C THR A 149 -21.43 10.66 7.33
N ILE A 150 -20.18 10.81 7.78
CA ILE A 150 -19.53 9.83 8.66
C ILE A 150 -19.52 10.37 10.09
N SER A 151 -20.24 9.69 11.00
CA SER A 151 -20.45 10.20 12.36
C SER A 151 -19.95 9.28 13.47
N GLU A 152 -19.75 7.97 13.21
CA GLU A 152 -19.46 7.02 14.27
C GLU A 152 -17.99 6.65 14.37
N LYS A 153 -17.39 6.22 13.26
CA LYS A 153 -16.01 5.72 13.26
C LYS A 153 -15.24 6.16 12.02
N VAL A 154 -14.02 6.59 12.23
CA VAL A 154 -13.00 6.81 11.19
C VAL A 154 -11.82 5.89 11.49
N ILE A 155 -11.74 4.82 10.73
CA ILE A 155 -10.71 3.78 10.86
C ILE A 155 -9.69 3.99 9.77
N VAL A 156 -8.42 4.13 10.13
CA VAL A 156 -7.31 4.22 9.15
C VAL A 156 -6.41 3.03 9.36
N TYR A 157 -6.05 2.34 8.28
CA TYR A 157 -5.02 1.31 8.35
C TYR A 157 -4.05 1.43 7.18
N GLY A 158 -2.81 1.11 7.44
CA GLY A 158 -1.74 1.13 6.44
C GLY A 158 -0.93 -0.14 6.47
N HIS A 159 -0.48 -0.60 5.29
CA HIS A 159 0.38 -1.76 5.13
C HIS A 159 1.73 -1.32 4.55
N SER A 160 2.83 -1.91 5.06
CA SER A 160 4.17 -1.58 4.59
C SER A 160 4.45 -0.07 4.73
N GLU A 161 4.88 0.64 3.71
CA GLU A 161 5.04 2.11 3.71
C GLU A 161 3.74 2.84 4.10
N GLY A 162 2.57 2.24 3.93
CA GLY A 162 1.30 2.81 4.39
C GLY A 162 1.19 2.86 5.91
N ALA A 163 1.87 1.99 6.65
CA ALA A 163 1.82 1.96 8.11
C ALA A 163 2.39 3.24 8.77
N PRO A 164 3.60 3.72 8.43
CA PRO A 164 4.08 5.01 8.93
C PRO A 164 3.22 6.19 8.47
N VAL A 165 2.60 6.12 7.27
CA VAL A 165 1.64 7.15 6.83
C VAL A 165 0.42 7.17 7.73
N ALA A 166 -0.15 6.00 8.06
CA ALA A 166 -1.30 5.87 8.96
C ALA A 166 -0.97 6.39 10.36
N ALA A 167 0.19 6.01 10.91
CA ALA A 167 0.65 6.48 12.21
C ALA A 167 0.82 8.01 12.25
N LYS A 168 1.47 8.60 11.23
CA LYS A 168 1.62 10.07 11.13
C LYS A 168 0.28 10.76 10.96
N LEU A 169 -0.60 10.23 10.13
CA LEU A 169 -1.93 10.78 9.89
C LEU A 169 -2.76 10.84 11.18
N ALA A 170 -2.71 9.79 12.00
CA ALA A 170 -3.42 9.74 13.28
C ALA A 170 -2.88 10.75 14.31
N THR A 171 -1.67 11.30 14.13
CA THR A 171 -1.17 12.39 15.00
C THR A 171 -1.64 13.78 14.58
N VAL A 172 -2.27 13.92 13.40
CA VAL A 172 -2.65 15.23 12.85
C VAL A 172 -4.14 15.34 12.50
N ASN A 173 -4.90 14.26 12.68
CA ASN A 173 -6.35 14.25 12.44
C ASN A 173 -7.07 13.60 13.63
N ASP A 174 -7.73 14.40 14.42
CA ASP A 174 -8.46 14.02 15.64
C ASP A 174 -9.79 13.29 15.37
N LYS A 175 -10.26 13.26 14.13
CA LYS A 175 -11.43 12.48 13.74
C LYS A 175 -11.15 10.99 13.64
N ILE A 176 -9.87 10.60 13.53
CA ILE A 176 -9.49 9.18 13.47
C ILE A 176 -9.75 8.54 14.81
N THR A 177 -10.52 7.46 14.80
CA THR A 177 -10.93 6.75 16.01
C THR A 177 -10.16 5.46 16.26
N HIS A 178 -9.62 4.83 15.20
CA HIS A 178 -8.88 3.57 15.30
C HIS A 178 -7.75 3.55 14.27
N LEU A 179 -6.61 3.01 14.67
CA LEU A 179 -5.44 2.86 13.83
C LEU A 179 -5.07 1.39 13.62
N GLY A 180 -4.92 0.97 12.36
CA GLY A 180 -4.26 -0.27 11.93
C GLY A 180 -2.84 0.02 11.44
N PHE A 181 -1.84 -0.61 12.03
CA PHE A 181 -0.42 -0.50 11.67
C PHE A 181 0.11 -1.88 11.26
N TRP A 182 0.16 -2.15 9.94
CA TRP A 182 0.39 -3.50 9.42
C TRP A 182 1.70 -3.62 8.64
N ALA A 183 2.46 -4.69 8.91
CA ALA A 183 3.76 -4.95 8.29
C ALA A 183 4.65 -3.70 8.25
N GLY A 184 4.64 -2.94 9.32
CA GLY A 184 5.46 -1.75 9.55
C GLY A 184 6.37 -1.95 10.75
N ASN A 185 7.43 -1.16 10.82
CA ASN A 185 8.46 -1.26 11.83
C ASN A 185 8.46 -0.07 12.81
N ALA A 186 9.09 -0.27 13.97
CA ALA A 186 9.28 0.80 14.97
C ALA A 186 10.27 1.87 14.47
N LEU A 187 11.26 1.45 13.69
CA LEU A 187 12.39 2.25 13.21
C LEU A 187 12.28 2.49 11.70
N PRO A 188 13.05 3.44 11.13
CA PRO A 188 13.01 3.73 9.69
C PRO A 188 13.52 2.57 8.83
N ASP A 189 13.09 2.49 7.56
CA ASP A 189 13.49 1.48 6.57
C ASP A 189 15.02 1.26 6.49
N PHE A 190 15.84 2.31 6.71
CA PHE A 190 17.29 2.15 6.73
C PHE A 190 17.80 1.23 7.83
N TYR A 191 17.10 1.17 8.94
CA TYR A 191 17.45 0.21 10.01
C TYR A 191 17.09 -1.22 9.58
N ASP A 192 16.05 -1.40 8.79
CA ASP A 192 15.67 -2.71 8.27
C ASP A 192 16.75 -3.28 7.34
N PHE A 193 17.38 -2.45 6.51
CA PHE A 193 18.52 -2.88 5.69
C PHE A 193 19.73 -3.32 6.53
N ILE A 194 19.93 -2.73 7.70
CA ILE A 194 20.96 -3.18 8.65
C ILE A 194 20.57 -4.56 9.20
N LEU A 195 19.33 -4.72 9.65
CA LEU A 195 18.80 -5.97 10.18
C LEU A 195 18.85 -7.10 9.17
N GLU A 196 18.43 -6.87 7.94
CA GLU A 196 18.48 -7.87 6.85
C GLU A 196 19.89 -8.45 6.69
N ASN A 197 20.93 -7.61 6.64
CA ASN A 197 22.30 -8.06 6.51
C ASN A 197 22.76 -8.88 7.72
N ARG A 198 22.34 -8.54 8.95
CA ARG A 198 22.62 -9.34 10.14
C ARG A 198 21.87 -10.66 10.15
N ILE A 199 20.62 -10.67 9.73
CA ILE A 199 19.79 -11.88 9.59
C ILE A 199 20.42 -12.84 8.55
N GLU A 200 20.88 -12.33 7.40
CA GLU A 200 21.58 -13.15 6.40
C GLU A 200 22.86 -13.78 6.95
N TYR A 201 23.63 -13.04 7.73
CA TYR A 201 24.80 -13.59 8.42
C TYR A 201 24.42 -14.70 9.42
N TYR A 202 23.45 -14.47 10.30
CA TYR A 202 23.01 -15.46 11.27
C TYR A 202 22.42 -16.73 10.63
N LYS A 203 21.85 -16.62 9.43
CA LYS A 203 21.41 -17.75 8.61
C LYS A 203 22.56 -18.46 7.89
N GLY A 204 23.78 -17.98 7.98
CA GLY A 204 24.95 -18.53 7.29
C GLY A 204 24.95 -18.25 5.78
N SER A 205 24.11 -17.32 5.28
CA SER A 205 24.03 -16.99 3.85
C SER A 205 25.21 -16.12 3.38
N ILE A 206 25.79 -15.34 4.29
CA ILE A 206 26.96 -14.49 4.04
C ILE A 206 27.92 -14.52 5.24
N SER A 207 29.18 -14.15 5.04
CA SER A 207 30.16 -14.00 6.14
C SER A 207 29.91 -12.73 6.93
N ASP A 208 30.43 -12.66 8.18
CA ASP A 208 30.33 -11.45 9.04
C ASP A 208 30.98 -10.24 8.37
N SER A 209 32.13 -10.43 7.74
CA SER A 209 32.81 -9.33 7.02
C SER A 209 31.99 -8.79 5.83
N VAL A 210 31.27 -9.67 5.11
CA VAL A 210 30.36 -9.25 4.02
C VAL A 210 29.15 -8.51 4.60
N ALA A 211 28.56 -9.00 5.69
CA ALA A 211 27.46 -8.33 6.36
C ALA A 211 27.86 -6.93 6.82
N GLN A 212 29.02 -6.80 7.51
CA GLN A 212 29.50 -5.51 7.99
C GLN A 212 29.78 -4.54 6.82
N SER A 213 30.44 -5.01 5.74
CA SER A 213 30.69 -4.16 4.58
C SER A 213 29.41 -3.63 3.93
N ARG A 214 28.32 -4.45 3.88
CA ARG A 214 27.02 -4.02 3.36
C ARG A 214 26.33 -3.02 4.29
N ILE A 215 26.44 -3.23 5.61
CA ILE A 215 25.91 -2.30 6.62
C ILE A 215 26.61 -0.93 6.50
N ASP A 216 27.94 -0.91 6.41
CA ASP A 216 28.70 0.33 6.26
C ASP A 216 28.28 1.10 5.00
N LYS A 217 28.09 0.40 3.87
CA LYS A 217 27.57 1.01 2.63
C LYS A 217 26.15 1.59 2.81
N ASN A 218 25.27 0.89 3.53
CA ASN A 218 23.93 1.39 3.80
C ASN A 218 23.96 2.67 4.65
N ILE A 219 24.81 2.70 5.68
CA ILE A 219 25.01 3.87 6.53
C ILE A 219 25.58 5.05 5.72
N ASP A 220 26.60 4.80 4.89
CA ASP A 220 27.19 5.85 4.05
C ASP A 220 26.19 6.33 2.99
N GLY A 221 25.42 5.42 2.37
CA GLY A 221 24.32 5.78 1.48
C GLY A 221 23.29 6.70 2.14
N PHE A 222 22.94 6.44 3.40
CA PHE A 222 22.02 7.30 4.13
C PHE A 222 22.64 8.68 4.42
N LYS A 223 23.93 8.75 4.77
CA LYS A 223 24.64 10.04 4.94
C LYS A 223 24.61 10.89 3.66
N GLU A 224 24.77 10.26 2.49
CA GLU A 224 24.67 10.97 1.20
C GLU A 224 23.24 11.48 0.94
N ILE A 225 22.20 10.68 1.26
CA ILE A 225 20.81 11.12 1.19
C ILE A 225 20.57 12.36 2.07
N VAL A 226 21.09 12.35 3.31
CA VAL A 226 20.95 13.49 4.23
C VAL A 226 21.59 14.77 3.69
N LYS A 227 22.74 14.67 2.99
CA LYS A 227 23.42 15.83 2.37
C LYS A 227 22.58 16.53 1.29
N ASP A 228 21.74 15.76 0.58
CA ASP A 228 20.89 16.28 -0.50
C ASP A 228 19.47 15.73 -0.39
N SER A 229 18.88 15.94 0.79
CA SER A 229 17.63 15.32 1.23
C SER A 229 16.37 15.74 0.44
N LEU A 230 16.44 16.82 -0.32
CA LEU A 230 15.35 17.31 -1.16
C LEU A 230 15.48 16.90 -2.64
N ASN A 231 16.50 16.15 -2.99
CA ASN A 231 16.73 15.71 -4.36
C ASN A 231 15.63 14.73 -4.79
N THR A 232 15.02 15.05 -5.93
CA THR A 232 13.95 14.28 -6.56
C THR A 232 14.41 13.51 -7.80
N LYS A 233 15.72 13.53 -8.11
CA LYS A 233 16.30 12.74 -9.19
C LYS A 233 16.41 11.28 -8.77
N GLY A 234 16.12 10.38 -9.68
CA GLY A 234 16.21 8.96 -9.44
C GLY A 234 15.07 8.19 -10.13
N ASN A 235 15.18 6.86 -10.13
CA ASN A 235 14.17 6.00 -10.72
C ASN A 235 13.37 5.29 -9.60
N GLY A 236 12.38 5.98 -9.04
CA GLY A 236 11.44 5.45 -8.06
C GLY A 236 11.64 5.99 -6.66
N TYR A 237 12.68 5.62 -5.97
CA TYR A 237 12.95 6.09 -4.62
C TYR A 237 13.99 7.20 -4.64
N THR A 238 13.54 8.45 -4.48
CA THR A 238 14.37 9.66 -4.46
C THR A 238 14.92 9.92 -3.05
N ASN A 239 15.93 10.82 -2.92
CA ASN A 239 16.40 11.23 -1.59
C ASN A 239 15.28 11.88 -0.78
N LEU A 240 14.42 12.68 -1.43
CA LEU A 240 13.23 13.26 -0.79
C LEU A 240 12.34 12.18 -0.15
N ARG A 241 12.06 11.10 -0.88
CA ARG A 241 11.27 9.98 -0.33
C ARG A 241 11.98 9.37 0.87
N TRP A 242 13.22 8.95 0.74
CA TRP A 242 13.97 8.30 1.82
C TRP A 242 14.09 9.18 3.06
N TRP A 243 14.43 10.45 2.88
CA TRP A 243 14.53 11.41 3.98
C TRP A 243 13.19 11.64 4.66
N SER A 244 12.12 11.77 3.91
CA SER A 244 10.78 12.04 4.46
C SER A 244 10.25 10.91 5.36
N TYR A 245 10.68 9.67 5.13
CA TYR A 245 10.35 8.50 5.94
C TYR A 245 11.41 8.15 6.99
N SER A 246 12.37 9.01 7.24
CA SER A 246 13.43 8.78 8.22
C SER A 246 13.02 9.04 9.68
N GLU A 247 11.87 9.68 9.91
CA GLU A 247 11.29 9.77 11.27
C GLU A 247 10.90 8.37 11.76
N PRO A 248 11.42 7.89 12.91
CA PRO A 248 11.03 6.59 13.44
C PRO A 248 9.51 6.50 13.66
N PRO A 249 8.80 5.53 13.07
CA PRO A 249 7.35 5.39 13.24
C PRO A 249 6.89 5.26 14.70
N ILE A 250 7.73 4.68 15.57
CA ILE A 250 7.45 4.60 17.01
C ILE A 250 7.18 5.97 17.63
N ASN A 251 7.85 7.04 17.17
CA ASN A 251 7.64 8.39 17.67
C ASN A 251 6.22 8.90 17.43
N ASN A 252 5.59 8.49 16.35
CA ASN A 252 4.20 8.82 16.04
C ASN A 252 3.24 7.91 16.82
N LEU A 253 3.49 6.60 16.86
CA LEU A 253 2.66 5.64 17.58
C LEU A 253 2.52 6.00 19.06
N LEU A 254 3.60 6.45 19.71
CA LEU A 254 3.60 6.83 21.14
C LEU A 254 2.83 8.13 21.45
N LYS A 255 2.57 8.98 20.43
CA LYS A 255 1.77 10.21 20.58
C LYS A 255 0.26 9.96 20.46
N ILE A 256 -0.14 8.78 20.00
CA ILE A 256 -1.53 8.43 19.69
C ILE A 256 -2.16 7.85 20.96
N ASP A 257 -3.37 8.31 21.30
CA ASP A 257 -4.14 7.81 22.44
C ASP A 257 -5.35 6.95 22.03
N ILE A 258 -5.79 7.02 20.76
CA ILE A 258 -6.81 6.11 20.23
C ILE A 258 -6.30 4.66 20.19
N PRO A 259 -7.20 3.66 20.16
CA PRO A 259 -6.83 2.24 20.01
C PRO A 259 -5.98 1.97 18.76
N ILE A 260 -4.88 1.24 18.93
CA ILE A 260 -3.93 0.86 17.89
C ILE A 260 -3.88 -0.66 17.75
N TYR A 261 -4.06 -1.15 16.52
CA TYR A 261 -3.93 -2.55 16.15
C TYR A 261 -2.69 -2.74 15.28
N VAL A 262 -1.65 -3.31 15.85
CA VAL A 262 -0.43 -3.69 15.13
C VAL A 262 -0.57 -5.13 14.65
N GLN A 263 -0.29 -5.36 13.37
CA GLN A 263 -0.23 -6.66 12.75
C GLN A 263 1.08 -6.82 11.99
N VAL A 264 1.91 -7.76 12.40
CA VAL A 264 3.20 -8.06 11.77
C VAL A 264 3.29 -9.52 11.34
N ALA A 265 4.27 -9.86 10.53
CA ALA A 265 4.48 -11.19 9.98
C ALA A 265 5.85 -11.73 10.39
N SER A 266 5.92 -12.99 10.87
CA SER A 266 7.16 -13.50 11.46
C SER A 266 8.25 -13.88 10.46
N LEU A 267 7.91 -14.02 9.17
CA LEU A 267 8.85 -14.29 8.08
C LEU A 267 8.93 -13.12 7.09
N ASP A 268 8.58 -11.92 7.55
CA ASP A 268 8.68 -10.71 6.75
C ASP A 268 10.16 -10.38 6.48
N LYS A 269 10.51 -10.29 5.19
CA LYS A 269 11.86 -9.91 4.75
C LYS A 269 11.97 -8.42 4.43
N SER A 270 10.84 -7.76 4.13
CA SER A 270 10.81 -6.34 3.76
C SER A 270 10.68 -5.42 4.97
N ALA A 271 10.07 -5.93 6.04
CA ALA A 271 9.92 -5.27 7.32
C ALA A 271 10.23 -6.29 8.43
N PRO A 272 11.52 -6.54 8.73
CA PRO A 272 11.94 -7.57 9.68
C PRO A 272 11.25 -7.40 11.03
N ILE A 273 10.63 -8.48 11.51
CA ILE A 273 9.83 -8.45 12.76
C ILE A 273 10.65 -7.98 13.97
N GLU A 274 11.96 -8.19 13.95
CA GLU A 274 12.90 -7.81 15.00
C GLU A 274 12.82 -6.30 15.32
N SER A 275 12.66 -5.46 14.29
CA SER A 275 12.44 -4.01 14.48
C SER A 275 11.10 -3.71 15.13
N SER A 276 10.05 -4.47 14.81
CA SER A 276 8.71 -4.24 15.33
C SER A 276 8.53 -4.58 16.80
N TYR A 277 9.36 -5.46 17.38
CA TYR A 277 9.29 -5.83 18.80
C TYR A 277 9.54 -4.66 19.74
N LEU A 278 10.19 -3.58 19.29
CA LEU A 278 10.34 -2.37 20.08
C LEU A 278 8.97 -1.72 20.41
N ILE A 279 7.95 -1.90 19.55
CA ILE A 279 6.63 -1.27 19.75
C ILE A 279 6.00 -1.70 21.08
N PRO A 280 5.72 -2.99 21.34
CA PRO A 280 5.09 -3.40 22.59
C PRO A 280 5.97 -3.11 23.83
N LEU A 281 7.30 -3.13 23.69
CA LEU A 281 8.22 -2.80 24.79
C LEU A 281 8.12 -1.32 25.19
N GLU A 282 8.10 -0.39 24.24
CA GLU A 282 7.97 1.03 24.51
C GLU A 282 6.59 1.41 25.08
N PHE A 283 5.51 0.79 24.57
CA PHE A 283 4.18 0.97 25.14
C PHE A 283 4.12 0.49 26.59
N ALA A 284 4.69 -0.69 26.89
CA ALA A 284 4.77 -1.20 28.26
C ALA A 284 5.62 -0.29 29.16
N ARG A 285 6.79 0.15 28.67
CA ARG A 285 7.69 1.07 29.42
C ARG A 285 6.99 2.37 29.79
N LEU A 286 6.16 2.91 28.87
CA LEU A 286 5.41 4.15 29.07
C LEU A 286 4.02 3.94 29.69
N LYS A 287 3.67 2.70 30.06
CA LYS A 287 2.39 2.32 30.66
C LYS A 287 1.19 2.70 29.78
N LYS A 288 1.35 2.72 28.46
CA LYS A 288 0.25 2.92 27.51
C LYS A 288 -0.49 1.61 27.30
N SER A 289 -1.83 1.65 27.38
CA SER A 289 -2.72 0.47 27.31
C SER A 289 -3.50 0.38 26.00
N ASN A 290 -3.34 1.32 25.08
CA ASN A 290 -4.11 1.42 23.85
C ASN A 290 -3.54 0.60 22.68
N LEU A 291 -2.61 -0.33 22.93
CA LEU A 291 -1.97 -1.18 21.92
C LEU A 291 -2.52 -2.62 21.95
N THR A 292 -2.91 -3.12 20.80
CA THR A 292 -3.07 -4.55 20.51
C THR A 292 -2.00 -4.96 19.50
N TYR A 293 -1.10 -5.88 19.90
CA TYR A 293 0.02 -6.32 19.07
C TYR A 293 -0.15 -7.79 18.66
N ASN A 294 -0.19 -8.05 17.35
CA ASN A 294 -0.45 -9.38 16.80
C ASN A 294 0.65 -9.80 15.82
N VAL A 295 0.98 -11.07 15.85
CA VAL A 295 1.95 -11.69 14.94
C VAL A 295 1.27 -12.76 14.11
N CYS A 296 1.36 -12.65 12.78
CA CYS A 296 1.05 -13.75 11.88
C CYS A 296 2.26 -14.68 11.78
N VAL A 297 2.23 -15.75 12.57
CA VAL A 297 3.35 -16.73 12.61
C VAL A 297 3.41 -17.50 11.29
N GLY A 298 4.60 -17.58 10.67
CA GLY A 298 4.83 -18.24 9.39
C GLY A 298 4.43 -17.42 8.16
N CYS A 299 3.91 -16.21 8.35
CA CYS A 299 3.53 -15.32 7.25
C CYS A 299 4.73 -14.53 6.70
N ASP A 300 4.70 -14.27 5.39
CA ASP A 300 5.54 -13.29 4.69
C ASP A 300 4.98 -11.87 4.80
N HIS A 301 5.65 -10.90 4.12
CA HIS A 301 5.24 -9.49 4.07
C HIS A 301 3.80 -9.27 3.57
N GLY A 302 3.29 -10.10 2.68
CA GLY A 302 1.93 -10.06 2.14
C GLY A 302 0.91 -10.83 2.98
N PHE A 303 1.27 -11.25 4.20
CA PHE A 303 0.49 -12.13 5.05
C PHE A 303 0.09 -13.45 4.36
N SER A 304 1.03 -14.06 3.67
CA SER A 304 0.87 -15.36 3.02
C SER A 304 1.77 -16.39 3.67
N ILE A 305 1.29 -17.64 3.77
CA ILE A 305 2.04 -18.80 4.24
C ILE A 305 2.28 -19.71 3.05
N ALA A 306 3.55 -19.94 2.70
CA ALA A 306 3.90 -20.94 1.71
C ALA A 306 3.99 -22.33 2.39
N SER A 307 3.22 -23.29 1.91
CA SER A 307 3.32 -24.68 2.37
C SER A 307 4.42 -25.42 1.63
N GLN A 308 4.89 -26.54 2.20
CA GLN A 308 5.96 -27.37 1.62
C GLN A 308 5.63 -27.92 0.21
N ASN A 309 4.35 -28.05 -0.13
CA ASN A 309 3.88 -28.49 -1.45
C ASN A 309 3.68 -27.35 -2.46
N GLY A 310 4.17 -26.13 -2.15
CA GLY A 310 4.07 -24.96 -3.02
C GLY A 310 2.70 -24.25 -3.00
N LYS A 311 1.75 -24.73 -2.21
CA LYS A 311 0.45 -24.04 -2.05
C LYS A 311 0.64 -22.81 -1.15
N VAL A 312 0.08 -21.67 -1.58
CA VAL A 312 0.10 -20.43 -0.82
C VAL A 312 -1.27 -20.20 -0.16
N GLU A 313 -1.26 -20.09 1.17
CA GLU A 313 -2.44 -19.68 1.94
C GLU A 313 -2.37 -18.19 2.26
N ARG A 314 -3.35 -17.42 1.80
CA ARG A 314 -3.42 -15.98 2.05
C ARG A 314 -4.23 -15.69 3.30
N LYS A 315 -3.62 -15.04 4.30
CA LYS A 315 -4.24 -14.70 5.60
C LYS A 315 -4.86 -13.30 5.64
N TRP A 316 -4.63 -12.48 4.60
CA TRP A 316 -5.05 -11.08 4.57
C TRP A 316 -6.53 -10.87 4.95
N LYS A 317 -7.42 -11.62 4.31
CA LYS A 317 -8.86 -11.52 4.59
C LYS A 317 -9.19 -11.80 6.05
N GLN A 318 -8.64 -12.87 6.60
CA GLN A 318 -8.84 -13.25 8.01
C GLN A 318 -8.30 -12.17 8.97
N ILE A 319 -7.11 -11.62 8.67
CA ILE A 319 -6.51 -10.55 9.46
C ILE A 319 -7.39 -9.31 9.42
N PHE A 320 -7.91 -8.94 8.25
CA PHE A 320 -8.81 -7.80 8.10
C PHE A 320 -10.13 -8.00 8.88
N GLU A 321 -10.76 -9.18 8.77
CA GLU A 321 -11.97 -9.50 9.54
C GLU A 321 -11.73 -9.42 11.07
N ASN A 322 -10.58 -9.89 11.54
CA ASN A 322 -10.19 -9.78 12.95
C ASN A 322 -9.99 -8.31 13.35
N PHE A 323 -9.36 -7.52 12.51
CA PHE A 323 -9.20 -6.08 12.72
C PHE A 323 -10.55 -5.37 12.83
N ILE A 324 -11.48 -5.62 11.91
CA ILE A 324 -12.83 -5.02 11.96
C ILE A 324 -13.57 -5.43 13.25
N LYS A 325 -13.56 -6.73 13.60
CA LYS A 325 -14.15 -7.20 14.86
C LYS A 325 -13.50 -6.53 16.08
N TRP A 326 -12.20 -6.26 16.02
CA TRP A 326 -11.49 -5.56 17.09
C TRP A 326 -11.94 -4.09 17.19
N THR A 327 -12.13 -3.38 16.07
CA THR A 327 -12.63 -1.99 16.11
C THR A 327 -14.05 -1.88 16.68
N GLU A 328 -14.86 -2.95 16.62
CA GLU A 328 -16.20 -2.96 17.21
C GLU A 328 -16.18 -3.15 18.74
N LYS A 329 -15.10 -3.75 19.28
CA LYS A 329 -14.96 -4.05 20.70
C LYS A 329 -14.21 -2.97 21.48
N ASN A 330 -13.41 -2.16 20.80
CA ASN A 330 -12.59 -1.12 21.41
C ASN A 330 -13.22 0.24 21.09
N ALA A 331 -13.68 0.92 22.11
CA ALA A 331 -14.13 2.31 21.97
C ALA A 331 -12.93 3.24 21.76
N PRO A 332 -13.08 4.34 21.00
CA PRO A 332 -12.05 5.36 20.85
C PRO A 332 -11.72 6.05 22.18
#